data_347aaf625a837c3158318d644a6cab91
#
_entry.id   347aaf625a837c3158318d644a6cab91
#
_cell.length_a   1.000
_cell.length_b   1.000
_cell.length_c   1.000
_cell.angle_alpha   90.00
_cell.angle_beta   90.00
_cell.angle_gamma   90.00
#
_symmetry.space_group_name_H-M   'P 1'
#
loop_
_entity.id
_entity.type
_entity.pdbx_description
1 polymer ?
#
loop_
_entity_poly.entity_id
_entity_poly.type
_entity_poly.pdbx_seq_one_letter_code
_entity_poly.pdbx_strand_id
1 'polypeptide(L)'
;MARLAIDVDFMDDFSKLPKPVQASVKTAIEKFAEHTYAGAHLEKVQQCKDDRIRTIRIDQSWRGVVFAPDEGDTYCLVKVLSHDKAYHYATSHKFSVNQAIGVMEIRDQAALDGMKPVLEQAATAIGMRLFAQVSDGDFRKLGVDESTLMIARLLRPRRTWTRCRR
;
A
#
# COMPACT_ATOMS: atom_id res chain seq x y z
N MET A 1 13.01 21.25 4.47
CA MET A 1 13.84 20.22 5.17
C MET A 1 13.05 18.91 5.12
N ALA A 2 13.60 17.89 4.48
CA ALA A 2 12.88 16.62 4.32
C ALA A 2 12.61 15.96 5.69
N ARG A 3 11.41 15.46 5.86
CA ARG A 3 10.96 14.75 7.07
C ARG A 3 10.71 13.30 6.71
N LEU A 4 11.08 12.37 7.59
CA LEU A 4 10.77 10.97 7.44
C LEU A 4 9.69 10.59 8.45
N ALA A 5 8.48 10.35 7.96
CA ALA A 5 7.44 9.70 8.72
C ALA A 5 7.65 8.18 8.70
N ILE A 6 7.14 7.50 9.69
CA ILE A 6 7.22 6.04 9.80
C ILE A 6 5.78 5.52 9.82
N ASP A 7 5.51 4.53 8.98
CA ASP A 7 4.23 3.83 8.96
C ASP A 7 4.02 3.07 10.28
N VAL A 8 2.78 3.00 10.74
CA VAL A 8 2.45 2.40 12.05
C VAL A 8 2.79 0.91 12.08
N ASP A 9 2.54 0.20 10.98
CA ASP A 9 2.80 -1.24 10.88
C ASP A 9 4.30 -1.55 10.75
N PHE A 10 5.10 -0.55 10.38
CA PHE A 10 6.56 -0.68 10.30
C PHE A 10 7.19 -1.06 11.65
N MET A 11 6.65 -0.59 12.77
CA MET A 11 7.22 -0.87 14.09
C MET A 11 7.17 -2.35 14.44
N ASP A 12 6.09 -3.03 14.07
CA ASP A 12 5.94 -4.47 14.26
C ASP A 12 6.91 -5.25 13.36
N ASP A 13 7.05 -4.84 12.11
CA ASP A 13 7.98 -5.44 11.17
C ASP A 13 9.43 -5.20 11.59
N PHE A 14 9.75 -3.98 12.06
CA PHE A 14 11.08 -3.63 12.56
C PHE A 14 11.51 -4.52 13.73
N SER A 15 10.60 -4.83 14.63
CA SER A 15 10.89 -5.69 15.79
C SER A 15 11.33 -7.11 15.39
N LYS A 16 10.88 -7.59 14.23
CA LYS A 16 11.17 -8.93 13.67
C LYS A 16 12.47 -8.98 12.87
N LEU A 17 13.06 -7.81 12.54
CA LEU A 17 14.33 -7.76 11.80
C LEU A 17 15.51 -8.28 12.64
N PRO A 18 16.52 -8.86 12.00
CA PRO A 18 17.78 -9.20 12.68
C PRO A 18 18.40 -7.97 13.37
N LYS A 19 18.99 -8.14 14.54
CA LYS A 19 19.59 -7.03 15.32
C LYS A 19 20.57 -6.15 14.53
N PRO A 20 21.48 -6.71 13.69
CA PRO A 20 22.37 -5.90 12.86
C PRO A 20 21.59 -5.01 11.87
N VAL A 21 20.51 -5.56 11.28
CA VAL A 21 19.66 -4.80 10.34
C VAL A 21 18.90 -3.69 11.05
N GLN A 22 18.40 -3.94 12.27
CA GLN A 22 17.78 -2.90 13.08
C GLN A 22 18.73 -1.72 13.35
N ALA A 23 20.01 -2.01 13.63
CA ALA A 23 21.03 -0.97 13.81
C ALA A 23 21.25 -0.17 12.52
N SER A 24 21.38 -0.87 11.38
CA SER A 24 21.52 -0.21 10.06
C SER A 24 20.31 0.65 9.70
N VAL A 25 19.10 0.20 10.03
CA VAL A 25 17.85 0.98 9.83
C VAL A 25 17.87 2.27 10.65
N LYS A 26 18.25 2.20 11.93
CA LYS A 26 18.38 3.40 12.79
C LYS A 26 19.36 4.40 12.19
N THR A 27 20.54 3.93 11.78
CA THR A 27 21.54 4.79 11.12
C THR A 27 21.02 5.39 9.81
N ALA A 28 20.24 4.65 9.03
CA ALA A 28 19.65 5.16 7.80
C ALA A 28 18.60 6.24 8.07
N ILE A 29 17.77 6.09 9.12
CA ILE A 29 16.78 7.08 9.55
C ILE A 29 17.49 8.36 10.03
N GLU A 30 18.53 8.22 10.85
CA GLU A 30 19.34 9.36 11.34
C GLU A 30 19.96 10.14 10.17
N LYS A 31 20.62 9.43 9.25
CA LYS A 31 21.20 10.05 8.04
C LYS A 31 20.16 10.73 7.17
N PHE A 32 18.96 10.19 7.06
CA PHE A 32 17.88 10.82 6.30
C PHE A 32 17.45 12.14 6.93
N ALA A 33 17.40 12.21 8.26
CA ALA A 33 17.05 13.41 8.99
C ALA A 33 18.12 14.52 8.88
N GLU A 34 19.42 14.13 8.83
CA GLU A 34 20.54 15.06 8.76
C GLU A 34 20.75 15.64 7.35
N HIS A 35 20.42 14.90 6.29
CA HIS A 35 20.69 15.31 4.92
C HIS A 35 19.50 16.05 4.32
N THR A 36 19.75 17.30 3.94
CA THR A 36 18.77 18.20 3.28
C THR A 36 18.33 17.67 1.90
N TYR A 37 19.05 16.71 1.33
CA TYR A 37 18.81 16.12 0.02
C TYR A 37 18.33 14.67 0.14
N ALA A 38 17.08 14.51 0.50
CA ALA A 38 16.42 13.17 0.46
C ALA A 38 16.56 12.50 -0.92
N GLY A 39 16.62 13.29 -1.99
CA GLY A 39 16.76 12.79 -3.36
C GLY A 39 18.07 12.04 -3.65
N ALA A 40 19.16 12.36 -2.95
CA ALA A 40 20.46 11.70 -3.16
C ALA A 40 20.51 10.26 -2.61
N HIS A 41 19.60 9.90 -1.70
CA HIS A 41 19.53 8.57 -1.07
C HIS A 41 18.33 7.76 -1.50
N LEU A 42 17.44 8.35 -2.30
CA LEU A 42 16.22 7.71 -2.79
C LEU A 42 16.44 7.20 -4.20
N GLU A 43 16.44 5.89 -4.35
CA GLU A 43 16.55 5.23 -5.64
C GLU A 43 15.14 5.05 -6.22
N LYS A 44 14.95 5.47 -7.48
CA LYS A 44 13.72 5.21 -8.22
C LYS A 44 13.67 3.74 -8.62
N VAL A 45 12.57 3.08 -8.30
CA VAL A 45 12.34 1.70 -8.72
C VAL A 45 11.70 1.69 -10.10
N GLN A 46 12.31 0.96 -11.03
CA GLN A 46 11.74 0.82 -12.39
C GLN A 46 10.52 -0.09 -12.38
N GLN A 47 9.58 0.15 -13.31
CA GLN A 47 8.36 -0.63 -13.49
C GLN A 47 7.42 -0.65 -12.26
N CYS A 48 7.53 0.34 -11.39
CA CYS A 48 6.58 0.51 -10.30
C CYS A 48 5.16 0.79 -10.81
N LYS A 49 4.17 0.29 -10.08
CA LYS A 49 2.76 0.67 -10.27
C LYS A 49 2.46 2.09 -9.80
N ASP A 50 3.32 2.64 -8.95
CA ASP A 50 3.23 3.98 -8.40
C ASP A 50 4.60 4.67 -8.49
N ASP A 51 4.66 5.75 -9.26
CA ASP A 51 5.89 6.51 -9.49
C ASP A 51 6.45 7.22 -8.25
N ARG A 52 5.71 7.27 -7.17
CA ARG A 52 6.11 7.87 -5.90
C ARG A 52 6.88 6.92 -5.00
N ILE A 53 6.91 5.64 -5.33
CA ILE A 53 7.67 4.66 -4.57
C ILE A 53 9.16 4.83 -4.86
N ARG A 54 9.92 4.85 -3.78
CA ARG A 54 11.38 4.90 -3.79
C ARG A 54 11.95 3.82 -2.87
N THR A 55 13.20 3.50 -3.05
CA THR A 55 13.93 2.69 -2.08
C THR A 55 15.11 3.47 -1.51
N ILE A 56 15.42 3.22 -0.24
CA ILE A 56 16.66 3.67 0.39
C ILE A 56 17.52 2.45 0.73
N ARG A 57 18.81 2.60 0.56
CA ARG A 57 19.76 1.55 0.93
C ARG A 57 19.94 1.54 2.44
N ILE A 58 19.61 0.41 3.06
CA ILE A 58 19.85 0.18 4.50
C ILE A 58 21.24 -0.40 4.69
N ASP A 59 21.52 -1.49 3.99
CA ASP A 59 22.84 -2.12 3.90
C ASP A 59 23.03 -2.82 2.54
N GLN A 60 23.97 -3.77 2.46
CA GLN A 60 24.24 -4.47 1.21
C GLN A 60 23.06 -5.32 0.72
N SER A 61 22.28 -5.89 1.64
CA SER A 61 21.22 -6.87 1.36
C SER A 61 19.82 -6.34 1.62
N TRP A 62 19.66 -5.21 2.34
CA TRP A 62 18.37 -4.69 2.79
C TRP A 62 18.08 -3.32 2.21
N ARG A 63 16.79 -3.11 1.91
CA ARG A 63 16.25 -1.87 1.39
C ARG A 63 15.04 -1.43 2.20
N GLY A 64 14.94 -0.12 2.43
CA GLY A 64 13.73 0.51 2.91
C GLY A 64 12.86 0.94 1.73
N VAL A 65 11.57 0.63 1.77
CA VAL A 65 10.58 1.13 0.83
C VAL A 65 10.01 2.43 1.38
N VAL A 66 10.12 3.48 0.60
CA VAL A 66 9.71 4.83 0.99
C VAL A 66 8.71 5.36 -0.01
N PHE A 67 7.65 5.94 0.49
CA PHE A 67 6.70 6.73 -0.28
C PHE A 67 7.16 8.19 -0.29
N ALA A 68 7.36 8.73 -1.48
CA ALA A 68 7.69 10.12 -1.72
C ALA A 68 6.42 10.87 -2.17
N PRO A 69 5.97 11.93 -1.49
CA PRO A 69 4.78 12.65 -1.90
C PRO A 69 5.02 13.43 -3.19
N ASP A 70 3.95 13.70 -3.93
CA ASP A 70 4.00 14.55 -5.13
C ASP A 70 4.33 15.99 -4.76
N GLU A 71 3.83 16.44 -3.60
CA GLU A 71 4.08 17.76 -3.04
C GLU A 71 4.48 17.66 -1.58
N GLY A 72 5.36 18.58 -1.14
CA GLY A 72 5.82 18.65 0.25
C GLY A 72 7.11 17.86 0.50
N ASP A 73 7.54 17.89 1.76
CA ASP A 73 8.84 17.37 2.20
C ASP A 73 8.73 16.13 3.10
N THR A 74 7.54 15.58 3.25
CA THR A 74 7.32 14.46 4.18
C THR A 74 7.30 13.13 3.43
N TYR A 75 8.35 12.37 3.59
CA TYR A 75 8.49 11.01 3.08
C TYR A 75 8.00 10.01 4.11
N CYS A 76 7.48 8.87 3.69
CA CYS A 76 7.02 7.84 4.60
C CYS A 76 7.81 6.54 4.40
N LEU A 77 8.53 6.09 5.44
CA LEU A 77 9.16 4.77 5.46
C LEU A 77 8.10 3.74 5.79
N VAL A 78 7.78 2.91 4.81
CA VAL A 78 6.70 1.95 4.88
C VAL A 78 7.18 0.59 5.36
N LYS A 79 8.32 0.13 4.82
CA LYS A 79 8.77 -1.25 5.06
C LYS A 79 10.28 -1.38 4.85
N VAL A 80 10.88 -2.33 5.58
CA VAL A 80 12.27 -2.74 5.33
C VAL A 80 12.28 -4.22 4.96
N LEU A 81 12.82 -4.52 3.80
CA LEU A 81 12.83 -5.85 3.21
C LEU A 81 14.20 -6.17 2.62
N SER A 82 14.47 -7.45 2.36
CA SER A 82 15.61 -7.83 1.53
C SER A 82 15.49 -7.21 0.14
N HIS A 83 16.63 -6.97 -0.52
CA HIS A 83 16.70 -6.30 -1.82
C HIS A 83 15.60 -6.75 -2.79
N ASP A 84 15.53 -8.04 -3.10
CA ASP A 84 14.57 -8.57 -4.09
C ASP A 84 13.12 -8.44 -3.63
N LYS A 85 12.85 -8.66 -2.34
CA LYS A 85 11.51 -8.48 -1.77
C LYS A 85 11.08 -7.02 -1.77
N ALA A 86 12.00 -6.07 -1.55
CA ALA A 86 11.70 -4.65 -1.60
C ALA A 86 11.32 -4.20 -3.01
N TYR A 87 12.03 -4.69 -4.03
CA TYR A 87 11.70 -4.42 -5.43
C TYR A 87 10.36 -5.06 -5.82
N HIS A 88 10.14 -6.32 -5.45
CA HIS A 88 8.84 -6.97 -5.69
C HIS A 88 7.69 -6.22 -5.01
N TYR A 89 7.88 -5.81 -3.76
CA TYR A 89 6.89 -5.01 -3.03
C TYR A 89 6.61 -3.69 -3.75
N ALA A 90 7.65 -2.95 -4.14
CA ALA A 90 7.52 -1.68 -4.84
C ALA A 90 6.79 -1.81 -6.19
N THR A 91 6.99 -2.90 -6.92
CA THR A 91 6.35 -3.12 -8.23
C THR A 91 4.92 -3.66 -8.14
N SER A 92 4.55 -4.29 -7.03
CA SER A 92 3.22 -4.89 -6.83
C SER A 92 2.24 -3.97 -6.11
N HIS A 93 2.71 -3.01 -5.33
CA HIS A 93 1.87 -2.15 -4.48
C HIS A 93 1.65 -0.76 -5.09
N LYS A 94 0.50 -0.21 -4.77
CA LYS A 94 0.12 1.17 -5.07
C LYS A 94 -0.26 1.89 -3.78
N PHE A 95 0.15 3.15 -3.68
CA PHE A 95 -0.16 4.00 -2.55
C PHE A 95 -1.22 5.02 -2.95
N SER A 96 -2.17 5.26 -2.08
CA SER A 96 -3.15 6.31 -2.27
C SER A 96 -3.45 6.98 -0.94
N VAL A 97 -3.69 8.29 -1.00
CA VAL A 97 -4.20 9.02 0.16
C VAL A 97 -5.71 9.08 0.02
N ASN A 98 -6.41 8.49 0.96
CA ASN A 98 -7.85 8.66 1.04
C ASN A 98 -8.15 10.05 1.59
N GLN A 99 -8.48 10.97 0.70
CA GLN A 99 -8.70 12.38 1.08
C GLN A 99 -9.90 12.57 2.00
N ALA A 100 -10.87 11.65 1.97
CA ALA A 100 -12.06 11.76 2.81
C ALA A 100 -11.76 11.53 4.30
N ILE A 101 -10.80 10.66 4.60
CA ILE A 101 -10.42 10.30 5.97
C ILE A 101 -8.98 10.67 6.32
N GLY A 102 -8.22 11.22 5.37
CA GLY A 102 -6.83 11.66 5.59
C GLY A 102 -5.82 10.54 5.84
N VAL A 103 -6.14 9.31 5.47
CA VAL A 103 -5.29 8.13 5.72
C VAL A 103 -4.60 7.68 4.46
N MET A 104 -3.33 7.33 4.56
CA MET A 104 -2.59 6.67 3.48
C MET A 104 -2.99 5.18 3.43
N GLU A 105 -3.38 4.73 2.26
CA GLU A 105 -3.74 3.36 1.98
C GLU A 105 -2.67 2.69 1.12
N ILE A 106 -2.27 1.50 1.49
CA ILE A 106 -1.32 0.67 0.75
C ILE A 106 -2.08 -0.52 0.20
N ARG A 107 -2.03 -0.72 -1.12
CA ARG A 107 -2.78 -1.79 -1.79
C ARG A 107 -1.86 -2.68 -2.59
N ASP A 108 -1.99 -3.98 -2.41
CA ASP A 108 -1.39 -4.97 -3.31
C ASP A 108 -2.18 -4.98 -4.63
N GLN A 109 -1.73 -4.18 -5.58
CA GLN A 109 -2.39 -4.04 -6.87
C GLN A 109 -2.30 -5.33 -7.69
N ALA A 110 -1.22 -6.09 -7.54
CA ALA A 110 -1.07 -7.36 -8.26
C ALA A 110 -2.09 -8.39 -7.76
N ALA A 111 -2.31 -8.48 -6.45
CA ALA A 111 -3.35 -9.34 -5.88
C ALA A 111 -4.75 -8.90 -6.33
N LEU A 112 -5.04 -7.59 -6.34
CA LEU A 112 -6.32 -7.06 -6.81
C LEU A 112 -6.55 -7.35 -8.30
N ASP A 113 -5.54 -7.17 -9.13
CA ASP A 113 -5.62 -7.46 -10.56
C ASP A 113 -5.84 -8.97 -10.80
N GLY A 114 -5.22 -9.84 -10.01
CA GLY A 114 -5.43 -11.29 -10.06
C GLY A 114 -6.83 -11.73 -9.62
N MET A 115 -7.49 -10.97 -8.75
CA MET A 115 -8.86 -11.26 -8.29
C MET A 115 -9.94 -10.83 -9.31
N LYS A 116 -9.68 -9.86 -10.17
CA LYS A 116 -10.65 -9.33 -11.13
C LYS A 116 -11.33 -10.41 -11.98
N PRO A 117 -10.61 -11.35 -12.63
CA PRO A 117 -11.24 -12.37 -13.45
C PRO A 117 -12.18 -13.29 -12.65
N VAL A 118 -11.80 -13.64 -11.42
CA VAL A 118 -12.61 -14.48 -10.54
C VAL A 118 -13.90 -13.78 -10.13
N LEU A 119 -13.79 -12.49 -9.82
CA LEU A 119 -14.93 -11.67 -9.42
C LEU A 119 -15.86 -11.39 -10.61
N GLU A 120 -15.33 -11.18 -11.80
CA GLU A 120 -16.13 -11.02 -13.03
C GLU A 120 -16.92 -12.28 -13.35
N GLN A 121 -16.30 -13.46 -13.26
CA GLN A 121 -17.01 -14.73 -13.41
C GLN A 121 -18.09 -14.92 -12.36
N ALA A 122 -17.84 -14.54 -11.11
CA ALA A 122 -18.83 -14.57 -10.05
C ALA A 122 -19.98 -13.56 -10.25
N ALA A 123 -19.73 -12.44 -10.92
CA ALA A 123 -20.73 -11.41 -11.18
C ALA A 123 -21.74 -11.80 -12.26
N THR A 124 -21.35 -12.66 -13.19
CA THR A 124 -22.24 -13.15 -14.26
C THR A 124 -23.29 -14.15 -13.75
N ALA A 125 -23.03 -14.79 -12.59
CA ALA A 125 -24.04 -15.65 -11.95
C ALA A 125 -25.11 -14.78 -11.27
N ILE A 126 -26.38 -14.98 -11.62
CA ILE A 126 -27.56 -14.20 -11.18
C ILE A 126 -27.62 -14.08 -9.64
N GLY A 127 -27.57 -12.88 -9.10
CA GLY A 127 -27.71 -12.61 -7.67
C GLY A 127 -27.55 -11.14 -7.30
N MET A 128 -28.26 -10.73 -6.25
CA MET A 128 -28.29 -9.35 -5.76
C MET A 128 -26.87 -8.87 -5.40
N ARG A 129 -26.44 -7.75 -5.96
CA ARG A 129 -25.15 -7.11 -5.63
C ARG A 129 -25.29 -6.36 -4.31
N LEU A 130 -24.26 -6.46 -3.45
CA LEU A 130 -24.29 -5.86 -2.11
C LEU A 130 -24.51 -4.33 -2.15
N PHE A 131 -23.90 -3.67 -3.12
CA PHE A 131 -23.92 -2.22 -3.26
C PHE A 131 -24.67 -1.76 -4.53
N ALA A 132 -25.67 -2.49 -4.96
CA ALA A 132 -26.42 -2.15 -6.18
C ALA A 132 -27.10 -0.78 -6.10
N GLN A 133 -27.46 -0.31 -4.90
CA GLN A 133 -28.17 0.94 -4.66
C GLN A 133 -27.25 2.13 -4.44
N VAL A 134 -25.94 1.93 -4.28
CA VAL A 134 -24.97 3.00 -4.03
C VAL A 134 -24.43 3.49 -5.37
N SER A 135 -24.46 4.80 -5.61
CA SER A 135 -23.92 5.36 -6.84
C SER A 135 -22.39 5.36 -6.86
N ASP A 136 -21.79 5.36 -8.06
CA ASP A 136 -20.33 5.49 -8.20
C ASP A 136 -19.83 6.83 -7.67
N GLY A 137 -20.65 7.87 -7.78
CA GLY A 137 -20.37 9.19 -7.21
C GLY A 137 -20.24 9.16 -5.69
N ASP A 138 -21.07 8.38 -5.00
CA ASP A 138 -20.99 8.27 -3.55
C ASP A 138 -19.76 7.48 -3.11
N PHE A 139 -19.38 6.44 -3.85
CA PHE A 139 -18.13 5.74 -3.62
C PHE A 139 -16.92 6.67 -3.79
N ARG A 140 -16.91 7.51 -4.83
CA ARG A 140 -15.82 8.48 -5.04
C ARG A 140 -15.76 9.54 -3.95
N LYS A 141 -16.91 10.01 -3.43
CA LYS A 141 -16.95 10.91 -2.27
C LYS A 141 -16.36 10.28 -1.01
N LEU A 142 -16.48 8.97 -0.85
CA LEU A 142 -15.84 8.21 0.23
C LEU A 142 -14.36 7.88 -0.03
N GLY A 143 -13.78 8.38 -1.12
CA GLY A 143 -12.38 8.17 -1.46
C GLY A 143 -12.09 6.79 -2.08
N VAL A 144 -13.12 6.09 -2.58
CA VAL A 144 -12.93 4.78 -3.24
C VAL A 144 -12.44 5.00 -4.67
N ASP A 145 -11.28 4.45 -5.00
CA ASP A 145 -10.72 4.51 -6.35
C ASP A 145 -11.43 3.55 -7.33
N GLU A 146 -11.18 3.74 -8.62
CA GLU A 146 -11.82 2.96 -9.70
C GLU A 146 -11.55 1.45 -9.57
N SER A 147 -10.37 1.03 -9.13
CA SER A 147 -10.05 -0.38 -8.96
C SER A 147 -10.85 -1.01 -7.84
N THR A 148 -10.96 -0.32 -6.72
CA THR A 148 -11.76 -0.75 -5.56
C THR A 148 -13.25 -0.64 -5.84
N LEU A 149 -13.68 0.38 -6.60
CA LEU A 149 -15.07 0.52 -7.04
C LEU A 149 -15.51 -0.69 -7.86
N MET A 150 -14.68 -1.14 -8.80
CA MET A 150 -14.97 -2.33 -9.60
C MET A 150 -15.19 -3.56 -8.69
N ILE A 151 -14.35 -3.76 -7.70
CA ILE A 151 -14.47 -4.86 -6.75
C ILE A 151 -15.76 -4.72 -5.92
N ALA A 152 -16.06 -3.52 -5.40
CA ALA A 152 -17.27 -3.25 -4.63
C ALA A 152 -18.53 -3.58 -5.43
N ARG A 153 -18.53 -3.31 -6.75
CA ARG A 153 -19.65 -3.65 -7.64
C ARG A 153 -19.87 -5.15 -7.82
N LEU A 154 -18.86 -5.96 -7.54
CA LEU A 154 -18.92 -7.42 -7.70
C LEU A 154 -19.26 -8.14 -6.38
N LEU A 155 -19.20 -7.45 -5.25
CA LEU A 155 -19.48 -8.04 -3.94
C LEU A 155 -20.97 -8.43 -3.81
N ARG A 156 -21.17 -9.55 -3.13
CA ARG A 156 -22.50 -10.13 -2.83
C ARG A 156 -22.66 -10.32 -1.33
N PRO A 157 -23.89 -10.20 -0.81
CA PRO A 157 -24.16 -10.56 0.57
C PRO A 157 -23.86 -12.05 0.77
N ARG A 158 -23.19 -12.39 1.86
CA ARG A 158 -23.11 -13.80 2.29
C ARG A 158 -24.52 -14.31 2.49
N ARG A 159 -24.85 -15.46 1.92
CA ARG A 159 -26.08 -16.17 2.28
C ARG A 159 -26.02 -16.41 3.79
N THR A 160 -26.82 -15.69 4.55
CA THR A 160 -27.07 -16.03 5.95
C THR A 160 -27.77 -17.37 5.93
N TRP A 161 -27.13 -18.38 6.51
CA TRP A 161 -27.80 -19.63 6.83
C TRP A 161 -28.89 -19.30 7.83
N THR A 162 -30.12 -19.22 7.36
CA THR A 162 -31.27 -19.22 8.26
C THR A 162 -31.25 -20.54 9.00
N ARG A 163 -30.88 -20.46 10.27
CA ARG A 163 -30.97 -21.61 11.19
C ARG A 163 -32.42 -22.00 11.23
N CYS A 164 -32.80 -23.08 10.53
CA CYS A 164 -34.09 -23.71 10.74
C CYS A 164 -34.18 -24.11 12.21
N ARG A 165 -34.96 -23.38 12.99
CA ARG A 165 -35.41 -23.86 14.30
C ARG A 165 -36.46 -24.93 14.02
N ARG A 166 -36.19 -26.16 14.39
CA ARG A 166 -37.17 -27.16 14.68
C ARG A 166 -37.63 -26.98 16.13
#